data_e6de5b179d0a2f533632c6a8e7fd63a8
#
_entry.id   e6de5b179d0a2f533632c6a8e7fd63a8
#
_cell.length_a   1.000
_cell.length_b   1.000
_cell.length_c   1.000
_cell.angle_alpha   90.00
_cell.angle_beta   90.00
_cell.angle_gamma   90.00
#
_symmetry.space_group_name_H-M   'P 1'
#
loop_
_entity.id
_entity.type
_entity.pdbx_description
1 polymer ?
#
loop_
_entity_poly.entity_id
_entity_poly.type
_entity_poly.pdbx_seq_one_letter_code
_entity_poly.pdbx_strand_id
1 'polypeptide(L)'
;MLELLDGTEEYNNAGALLGLDGAEGEELLGALRRMNPIARQRTINKLASPGVSSKGSRAEMEKHFRELPKHIKDELAKGNLRLADALIYSIKPVTSKTIKMFETQDDKEIGLRNISNAKLPKNQALLVSGIVLLAGVSADATKDAIMATSYGKLEDFPAIANGESNLKANKKIIMPETSNNFFKTAGIATLPVGYYKLANPRLIHDDIQIELTVELGTMLGIKEFTQLFVGLHGTITTP
;
A
#
# COMPACT_ATOMS: atom_id res chain seq x y z
N MET A 1 -23.70 -22.71 -33.13
CA MET A 1 -22.70 -21.94 -32.36
C MET A 1 -22.21 -22.67 -31.11
N LEU A 2 -22.25 -23.99 -31.10
CA LEU A 2 -21.77 -24.88 -30.03
C LEU A 2 -20.59 -25.76 -30.50
N GLU A 3 -20.24 -25.71 -31.79
CA GLU A 3 -19.15 -26.49 -32.37
C GLU A 3 -17.76 -25.84 -32.27
N LEU A 4 -17.66 -24.60 -31.79
CA LEU A 4 -16.40 -23.84 -31.70
C LEU A 4 -15.60 -24.09 -30.39
N LEU A 5 -16.04 -24.99 -29.54
CA LEU A 5 -15.38 -25.28 -28.25
C LEU A 5 -14.72 -26.67 -28.17
N ASP A 6 -14.62 -27.37 -29.29
CA ASP A 6 -14.02 -28.72 -29.36
C ASP A 6 -12.53 -28.72 -29.76
N GLY A 7 -11.94 -27.54 -29.92
CA GLY A 7 -10.52 -27.36 -30.17
C GLY A 7 -9.69 -27.50 -28.92
N THR A 8 -9.03 -28.63 -28.73
CA THR A 8 -8.09 -28.90 -27.62
C THR A 8 -6.97 -27.88 -27.50
N GLU A 9 -6.66 -27.12 -28.56
CA GLU A 9 -5.59 -26.11 -28.59
C GLU A 9 -6.00 -24.79 -27.91
N GLU A 10 -7.27 -24.36 -27.98
CA GLU A 10 -7.75 -23.16 -27.29
C GLU A 10 -7.80 -23.33 -25.76
N TYR A 11 -8.00 -24.54 -25.28
CA TYR A 11 -7.98 -24.86 -23.84
C TYR A 11 -6.57 -24.84 -23.25
N ASN A 12 -5.55 -25.18 -24.01
CA ASN A 12 -4.16 -25.13 -23.54
C ASN A 12 -3.65 -23.70 -23.34
N ASN A 13 -4.24 -22.72 -24.02
CA ASN A 13 -3.89 -21.30 -23.85
C ASN A 13 -4.67 -20.60 -22.74
N ALA A 14 -5.73 -21.20 -22.20
CA ALA A 14 -6.52 -20.59 -21.13
C ALA A 14 -5.70 -20.40 -19.83
N GLY A 15 -4.76 -21.28 -19.53
CA GLY A 15 -3.82 -21.14 -18.43
C GLY A 15 -2.89 -19.94 -18.60
N ALA A 16 -2.34 -19.76 -19.82
CA ALA A 16 -1.48 -18.63 -20.14
C ALA A 16 -2.24 -17.30 -20.14
N LEU A 17 -3.49 -17.28 -20.62
CA LEU A 17 -4.38 -16.10 -20.58
C LEU A 17 -4.75 -15.69 -19.15
N LEU A 18 -4.78 -16.62 -18.20
CA LEU A 18 -5.07 -16.38 -16.79
C LEU A 18 -3.79 -16.14 -15.95
N GLY A 19 -2.60 -16.17 -16.57
CA GLY A 19 -1.32 -15.99 -15.88
C GLY A 19 -1.02 -17.08 -14.86
N LEU A 20 -1.53 -18.30 -15.08
CA LEU A 20 -1.34 -19.46 -14.22
C LEU A 20 -0.19 -20.33 -14.75
N ASP A 21 0.83 -20.58 -13.95
CA ASP A 21 1.91 -21.49 -14.30
C ASP A 21 1.44 -22.96 -14.35
N GLY A 22 1.99 -23.71 -15.30
CA GLY A 22 1.69 -25.08 -15.71
C GLY A 22 0.84 -25.99 -14.79
N ALA A 23 1.30 -26.31 -13.58
CA ALA A 23 0.62 -27.26 -12.70
C ALA A 23 -0.72 -26.73 -12.11
N GLU A 24 -0.76 -25.43 -11.75
CA GLU A 24 -1.99 -24.79 -11.24
C GLU A 24 -3.02 -24.57 -12.35
N GLY A 25 -2.55 -24.35 -13.59
CA GLY A 25 -3.40 -24.27 -14.77
C GLY A 25 -4.09 -25.59 -15.10
N GLU A 26 -3.37 -26.70 -14.99
CA GLU A 26 -3.92 -28.04 -15.23
C GLU A 26 -4.95 -28.44 -14.17
N GLU A 27 -4.72 -28.11 -12.92
CA GLU A 27 -5.68 -28.40 -11.82
C GLU A 27 -6.98 -27.59 -12.01
N LEU A 28 -6.86 -26.30 -12.38
CA LEU A 28 -8.02 -25.45 -12.67
C LEU A 28 -8.79 -25.95 -13.90
N LEU A 29 -8.10 -26.35 -14.97
CA LEU A 29 -8.70 -26.93 -16.17
C LEU A 29 -9.40 -28.26 -15.84
N GLY A 30 -8.79 -29.09 -14.99
CA GLY A 30 -9.37 -30.32 -14.48
C GLY A 30 -10.66 -30.06 -13.68
N ALA A 31 -10.65 -29.04 -12.84
CA ALA A 31 -11.83 -28.63 -12.08
C ALA A 31 -12.95 -28.08 -12.99
N LEU A 32 -12.62 -27.26 -13.98
CA LEU A 32 -13.56 -26.70 -14.96
C LEU A 32 -14.20 -27.79 -15.83
N ARG A 33 -13.44 -28.84 -16.21
CA ARG A 33 -13.96 -29.98 -16.99
C ARG A 33 -15.02 -30.79 -16.22
N ARG A 34 -14.94 -30.85 -14.90
CA ARG A 34 -15.90 -31.56 -14.03
C ARG A 34 -17.18 -30.76 -13.75
N MET A 35 -17.21 -29.48 -14.08
CA MET A 35 -18.41 -28.64 -13.91
C MET A 35 -19.41 -28.87 -15.04
N ASN A 36 -20.71 -28.66 -14.74
CA ASN A 36 -21.73 -28.64 -15.78
C ASN A 36 -21.50 -27.43 -16.73
N PRO A 37 -21.94 -27.48 -18.00
CA PRO A 37 -21.66 -26.45 -18.99
C PRO A 37 -22.04 -25.03 -18.57
N ILE A 38 -23.16 -24.86 -17.87
CA ILE A 38 -23.63 -23.55 -17.43
C ILE A 38 -22.76 -22.99 -16.31
N ALA A 39 -22.39 -23.83 -15.34
CA ALA A 39 -21.50 -23.44 -14.26
C ALA A 39 -20.09 -23.12 -14.79
N ARG A 40 -19.60 -23.93 -15.74
CA ARG A 40 -18.34 -23.72 -16.43
C ARG A 40 -18.30 -22.38 -17.13
N GLN A 41 -19.32 -22.07 -17.94
CA GLN A 41 -19.42 -20.79 -18.63
C GLN A 41 -19.45 -19.59 -17.67
N ARG A 42 -20.18 -19.70 -16.56
CA ARG A 42 -20.22 -18.66 -15.54
C ARG A 42 -18.85 -18.48 -14.86
N THR A 43 -18.14 -19.56 -14.59
CA THR A 43 -16.81 -19.52 -13.98
C THR A 43 -15.79 -18.94 -14.94
N ILE A 44 -15.80 -19.36 -16.21
CA ILE A 44 -14.94 -18.82 -17.27
C ILE A 44 -15.22 -17.32 -17.48
N ASN A 45 -16.50 -16.91 -17.55
CA ASN A 45 -16.85 -15.51 -17.67
C ASN A 45 -16.45 -14.71 -16.44
N LYS A 46 -16.47 -15.28 -15.25
CA LYS A 46 -16.02 -14.63 -14.01
C LYS A 46 -14.50 -14.53 -13.94
N LEU A 47 -13.78 -15.48 -14.51
CA LEU A 47 -12.31 -15.48 -14.60
C LEU A 47 -11.80 -14.61 -15.75
N ALA A 48 -12.48 -14.67 -16.92
CA ALA A 48 -12.13 -13.92 -18.13
C ALA A 48 -12.75 -12.51 -18.17
N SER A 49 -13.80 -12.23 -17.39
CA SER A 49 -14.19 -10.85 -17.19
C SER A 49 -13.00 -10.16 -16.55
N PRO A 50 -12.41 -9.11 -17.17
CA PRO A 50 -11.66 -8.13 -16.41
C PRO A 50 -12.68 -7.65 -15.39
N GLY A 51 -12.56 -8.17 -14.16
CA GLY A 51 -13.55 -7.93 -13.12
C GLY A 51 -13.87 -6.47 -13.18
N VAL A 52 -15.15 -6.11 -13.18
CA VAL A 52 -15.55 -4.73 -12.94
C VAL A 52 -14.71 -4.36 -11.74
N SER A 53 -13.59 -3.70 -12.02
CA SER A 53 -12.60 -3.40 -11.00
C SER A 53 -13.38 -2.54 -10.03
N SER A 54 -13.77 -3.14 -8.92
CA SER A 54 -14.16 -2.31 -7.80
C SER A 54 -12.97 -1.39 -7.65
N LYS A 55 -13.13 -0.12 -7.94
CA LYS A 55 -12.03 0.87 -8.01
C LYS A 55 -11.43 1.10 -6.61
N GLY A 56 -11.67 0.19 -5.67
CA GLY A 56 -11.25 0.26 -4.28
C GLY A 56 -9.94 -0.47 -4.02
N SER A 57 -9.28 -0.08 -2.96
CA SER A 57 -8.03 -0.67 -2.44
C SER A 57 -8.17 -2.17 -2.16
N ARG A 58 -9.37 -2.64 -1.82
CA ARG A 58 -9.68 -4.06 -1.59
C ARG A 58 -9.44 -4.93 -2.83
N ALA A 59 -9.87 -4.49 -4.01
CA ALA A 59 -9.66 -5.26 -5.24
C ALA A 59 -8.17 -5.34 -5.62
N GLU A 60 -7.39 -4.31 -5.27
CA GLU A 60 -5.95 -4.34 -5.43
C GLU A 60 -5.33 -5.37 -4.46
N MET A 61 -5.79 -5.44 -3.21
CA MET A 61 -5.33 -6.43 -2.23
C MET A 61 -5.64 -7.87 -2.67
N GLU A 62 -6.81 -8.11 -3.26
CA GLU A 62 -7.20 -9.44 -3.77
C GLU A 62 -6.26 -9.95 -4.87
N LYS A 63 -5.71 -9.08 -5.70
CA LYS A 63 -4.68 -9.44 -6.70
C LYS A 63 -3.37 -9.91 -6.07
N HIS A 64 -3.06 -9.43 -4.88
CA HIS A 64 -1.83 -9.74 -4.14
C HIS A 64 -2.00 -10.88 -3.12
N PHE A 65 -3.14 -11.58 -3.09
CA PHE A 65 -3.37 -12.66 -2.13
C PHE A 65 -2.33 -13.79 -2.21
N ARG A 66 -1.74 -14.03 -3.37
CA ARG A 66 -0.68 -15.03 -3.53
C ARG A 66 0.58 -14.67 -2.76
N GLU A 67 0.88 -13.39 -2.62
CA GLU A 67 2.07 -12.86 -1.93
C GLU A 67 1.92 -12.89 -0.39
N LEU A 68 0.70 -13.07 0.12
CA LEU A 68 0.44 -13.13 1.55
C LEU A 68 1.14 -14.33 2.19
N PRO A 69 1.70 -14.18 3.40
CA PRO A 69 2.20 -15.29 4.20
C PRO A 69 1.09 -16.32 4.47
N LYS A 70 1.49 -17.60 4.57
CA LYS A 70 0.54 -18.70 4.75
C LYS A 70 -0.34 -18.51 5.99
N HIS A 71 0.22 -18.09 7.12
CA HIS A 71 -0.54 -17.89 8.36
C HIS A 71 -1.64 -16.84 8.20
N ILE A 72 -1.41 -15.76 7.45
CA ILE A 72 -2.43 -14.72 7.17
C ILE A 72 -3.50 -15.27 6.22
N LYS A 73 -3.11 -16.04 5.19
CA LYS A 73 -4.07 -16.71 4.30
C LYS A 73 -4.99 -17.64 5.04
N ASP A 74 -4.43 -18.45 5.93
CA ASP A 74 -5.19 -19.42 6.73
C ASP A 74 -6.20 -18.71 7.65
N GLU A 75 -5.81 -17.60 8.27
CA GLU A 75 -6.70 -16.81 9.12
C GLU A 75 -7.79 -16.06 8.34
N LEU A 76 -7.48 -15.56 7.13
CA LEU A 76 -8.47 -15.01 6.20
C LEU A 76 -9.46 -16.08 5.74
N ALA A 77 -8.99 -17.29 5.43
CA ALA A 77 -9.83 -18.40 5.01
C ALA A 77 -10.76 -18.90 6.12
N LYS A 78 -10.33 -18.84 7.38
CA LYS A 78 -11.15 -19.14 8.57
C LYS A 78 -12.16 -18.04 8.91
N GLY A 79 -12.04 -16.86 8.29
CA GLY A 79 -12.88 -15.71 8.60
C GLY A 79 -12.46 -14.95 9.88
N ASN A 80 -11.30 -15.26 10.46
CA ASN A 80 -10.75 -14.57 11.63
C ASN A 80 -10.16 -13.20 11.30
N LEU A 81 -9.81 -13.00 10.03
CA LEU A 81 -9.33 -11.72 9.51
C LEU A 81 -10.24 -11.23 8.40
N ARG A 82 -10.32 -9.91 8.26
CA ARG A 82 -11.04 -9.22 7.20
C ARG A 82 -10.16 -8.12 6.61
N LEU A 83 -10.56 -7.60 5.46
CA LEU A 83 -9.88 -6.48 4.81
C LEU A 83 -10.54 -5.16 5.23
N ALA A 84 -9.72 -4.19 5.60
CA ALA A 84 -10.12 -2.83 5.93
C ALA A 84 -9.20 -1.80 5.26
N ASP A 85 -9.73 -0.62 5.00
CA ASP A 85 -8.90 0.51 4.58
C ASP A 85 -8.11 1.03 5.78
N ALA A 86 -6.84 1.37 5.55
CA ALA A 86 -5.96 1.83 6.61
C ALA A 86 -4.98 2.90 6.13
N LEU A 87 -4.60 3.73 7.08
CA LEU A 87 -3.49 4.67 6.95
C LEU A 87 -2.50 4.40 8.08
N ILE A 88 -1.34 3.87 7.76
CA ILE A 88 -0.22 3.79 8.71
C ILE A 88 0.54 5.09 8.65
N TYR A 89 0.65 5.80 9.76
CA TYR A 89 1.23 7.14 9.76
C TYR A 89 2.27 7.35 10.86
N SER A 90 3.14 8.32 10.61
CA SER A 90 4.09 8.85 11.58
C SER A 90 4.32 10.34 11.36
N ILE A 91 4.52 11.06 12.46
CA ILE A 91 4.90 12.47 12.50
C ILE A 91 6.28 12.56 13.11
N LYS A 92 7.17 13.31 12.47
CA LYS A 92 8.54 13.56 12.96
C LYS A 92 8.95 15.02 12.76
N PRO A 93 9.72 15.60 13.69
CA PRO A 93 10.29 16.92 13.52
C PRO A 93 11.40 16.91 12.44
N VAL A 94 11.49 18.02 11.71
CA VAL A 94 12.55 18.26 10.73
C VAL A 94 13.75 18.92 11.42
N THR A 95 14.60 18.11 12.03
CA THR A 95 15.78 18.57 12.79
C THR A 95 17.09 18.40 12.04
N SER A 96 17.07 17.63 10.95
CA SER A 96 18.25 17.32 10.13
C SER A 96 17.86 17.14 8.66
N LYS A 97 18.85 17.00 7.78
CA LYS A 97 18.63 16.75 6.35
C LYS A 97 18.02 15.38 6.07
N THR A 98 18.23 14.40 6.95
CA THR A 98 17.72 13.05 6.79
C THR A 98 16.73 12.77 7.92
N ILE A 99 15.49 12.56 7.58
CA ILE A 99 14.39 12.30 8.51
C ILE A 99 13.89 10.86 8.30
N LYS A 100 14.07 10.01 9.31
CA LYS A 100 13.51 8.66 9.33
C LYS A 100 12.13 8.70 9.95
N MET A 101 11.11 8.38 9.16
CA MET A 101 9.71 8.49 9.59
C MET A 101 9.27 7.33 10.50
N PHE A 102 9.80 6.13 10.28
CA PHE A 102 9.54 4.96 11.10
C PHE A 102 10.85 4.43 11.66
N GLU A 103 10.96 4.35 12.97
CA GLU A 103 12.14 3.89 13.68
C GLU A 103 11.78 2.77 14.67
N THR A 104 12.72 1.86 14.91
CA THR A 104 12.51 0.69 15.78
C THR A 104 12.33 1.04 17.27
N GLN A 105 12.78 2.22 17.68
CA GLN A 105 12.60 2.74 19.03
C GLN A 105 11.26 3.48 19.24
N ASP A 106 10.49 3.68 18.17
CA ASP A 106 9.22 4.40 18.25
C ASP A 106 8.10 3.50 18.75
N ASP A 107 7.43 3.90 19.79
CA ASP A 107 6.20 3.26 20.26
C ASP A 107 4.96 3.95 19.67
N LYS A 108 3.89 3.17 19.54
CA LYS A 108 2.58 3.69 19.13
C LYS A 108 2.13 4.78 20.11
N GLU A 109 1.77 5.94 19.56
CA GLU A 109 1.25 7.07 20.31
C GLU A 109 0.17 7.78 19.50
N ILE A 110 -1.04 7.85 20.06
CA ILE A 110 -2.20 8.45 19.38
C ILE A 110 -1.88 9.90 19.01
N GLY A 111 -2.14 10.26 17.76
CA GLY A 111 -1.85 11.60 17.24
C GLY A 111 -0.45 11.78 16.67
N LEU A 112 0.52 10.91 17.00
CA LEU A 112 1.88 10.97 16.46
C LEU A 112 2.20 9.81 15.54
N ARG A 113 1.80 8.58 15.89
CA ARG A 113 2.01 7.38 15.09
C ARG A 113 1.12 6.23 15.53
N ASN A 114 0.78 5.35 14.61
CA ASN A 114 -0.14 4.25 14.91
C ASN A 114 0.48 2.85 14.87
N ILE A 115 1.80 2.75 14.67
CA ILE A 115 2.55 1.50 14.81
C ILE A 115 3.72 1.66 15.78
N SER A 116 4.16 0.54 16.37
CA SER A 116 5.37 0.46 17.20
C SER A 116 6.49 -0.25 16.45
N ASN A 117 7.73 0.07 16.80
CA ASN A 117 8.94 -0.62 16.31
C ASN A 117 9.07 -0.66 14.77
N ALA A 118 8.44 0.28 14.07
CA ALA A 118 8.40 0.33 12.60
C ALA A 118 7.89 -0.98 11.95
N LYS A 119 7.01 -1.74 12.64
CA LYS A 119 6.44 -3.00 12.14
C LYS A 119 4.94 -3.04 12.31
N LEU A 120 4.28 -3.77 11.41
CA LEU A 120 2.86 -4.10 11.58
C LEU A 120 2.67 -5.08 12.74
N PRO A 121 1.56 -5.00 13.46
CA PRO A 121 1.18 -6.01 14.43
C PRO A 121 1.13 -7.41 13.82
N LYS A 122 1.28 -8.45 14.68
CA LYS A 122 1.22 -9.84 14.25
C LYS A 122 -0.08 -10.16 13.51
N ASN A 123 0.00 -11.00 12.49
CA ASN A 123 -1.10 -11.40 11.60
C ASN A 123 -1.69 -10.24 10.78
N GLN A 124 -0.97 -9.15 10.63
CA GLN A 124 -1.39 -8.06 9.75
C GLN A 124 -0.53 -7.98 8.49
N ALA A 125 -1.18 -7.68 7.37
CA ALA A 125 -0.53 -7.33 6.13
C ALA A 125 -1.19 -6.09 5.55
N LEU A 126 -0.38 -5.15 5.08
CA LEU A 126 -0.80 -3.91 4.44
C LEU A 126 -0.36 -3.94 2.98
N LEU A 127 -1.28 -3.79 2.06
CA LEU A 127 -0.98 -3.44 0.68
C LEU A 127 -0.88 -1.93 0.58
N VAL A 128 0.34 -1.41 0.44
CA VAL A 128 0.56 0.02 0.26
C VAL A 128 0.18 0.41 -1.17
N SER A 129 -0.91 1.15 -1.32
CA SER A 129 -1.42 1.65 -2.60
C SER A 129 -1.03 3.10 -2.86
N GLY A 130 -0.70 3.85 -1.83
CA GLY A 130 -0.28 5.24 -1.94
C GLY A 130 0.41 5.77 -0.69
N ILE A 131 1.02 6.92 -0.85
CA ILE A 131 1.77 7.61 0.20
C ILE A 131 1.24 9.03 0.31
N VAL A 132 1.08 9.50 1.53
CA VAL A 132 0.77 10.91 1.85
C VAL A 132 2.01 11.53 2.47
N LEU A 133 2.40 12.72 2.00
CA LEU A 133 3.45 13.51 2.59
C LEU A 133 2.96 14.95 2.76
N LEU A 134 2.92 15.42 4.00
CA LEU A 134 2.50 16.76 4.37
C LEU A 134 3.52 17.37 5.32
N ALA A 135 3.51 18.69 5.42
CA ALA A 135 4.33 19.41 6.39
C ALA A 135 3.49 20.44 7.15
N GLY A 136 3.94 20.80 8.32
CA GLY A 136 3.32 21.83 9.16
C GLY A 136 4.34 22.43 10.10
N VAL A 137 4.01 23.55 10.73
CA VAL A 137 4.85 24.19 11.75
C VAL A 137 4.05 24.17 13.05
N SER A 138 4.57 23.48 14.06
CA SER A 138 3.96 23.47 15.41
C SER A 138 4.30 24.77 16.15
N ALA A 139 3.50 25.07 17.17
CA ALA A 139 3.74 26.26 18.01
C ALA A 139 5.04 26.12 18.83
N ASP A 140 5.35 24.90 19.27
CA ASP A 140 6.54 24.53 20.02
C ASP A 140 6.89 23.04 19.82
N ALA A 141 7.85 22.54 20.61
CA ALA A 141 8.31 21.14 20.54
C ALA A 141 7.46 20.16 21.38
N THR A 142 6.41 20.63 22.06
CA THR A 142 5.57 19.77 22.90
C THR A 142 4.71 18.85 22.04
N LYS A 143 4.39 17.67 22.57
CA LYS A 143 3.52 16.72 21.87
C LYS A 143 2.15 17.30 21.57
N ASP A 144 1.60 18.05 22.49
CA ASP A 144 0.28 18.69 22.34
C ASP A 144 0.28 19.71 21.19
N ALA A 145 1.33 20.52 21.06
CA ALA A 145 1.49 21.45 19.96
C ALA A 145 1.65 20.75 18.63
N ILE A 146 2.41 19.65 18.59
CA ILE A 146 2.59 18.82 17.38
C ILE A 146 1.25 18.20 16.96
N MET A 147 0.48 17.66 17.90
CA MET A 147 -0.84 17.07 17.63
C MET A 147 -1.89 18.12 17.23
N ALA A 148 -1.76 19.36 17.69
CA ALA A 148 -2.62 20.48 17.30
C ALA A 148 -2.21 21.14 15.98
N THR A 149 -1.11 20.70 15.36
CA THR A 149 -0.58 21.30 14.13
C THR A 149 -1.45 20.99 12.92
N SER A 150 -1.73 21.99 12.10
CA SER A 150 -2.34 21.80 10.79
C SER A 150 -1.28 21.41 9.78
N TYR A 151 -1.46 20.23 9.17
CA TYR A 151 -0.58 19.73 8.11
C TYR A 151 -1.16 20.09 6.74
N GLY A 152 -0.33 20.66 5.88
CA GLY A 152 -0.73 21.19 4.60
C GLY A 152 0.21 20.83 3.45
N LYS A 153 0.03 21.55 2.37
CA LYS A 153 0.76 21.33 1.10
C LYS A 153 2.25 21.59 1.24
N LEU A 154 3.04 20.81 0.52
CA LEU A 154 4.49 21.00 0.42
C LEU A 154 4.90 22.27 -0.34
N GLU A 155 3.98 22.93 -1.04
CA GLU A 155 4.22 24.21 -1.72
C GLU A 155 4.75 25.28 -0.76
N ASP A 156 4.28 25.27 0.48
CA ASP A 156 4.70 26.20 1.53
C ASP A 156 6.07 25.84 2.14
N PHE A 157 6.64 24.68 1.76
CA PHE A 157 7.88 24.13 2.27
C PHE A 157 8.85 23.74 1.13
N PRO A 158 9.42 24.71 0.37
CA PRO A 158 10.21 24.43 -0.81
C PRO A 158 11.41 23.51 -0.56
N ALA A 159 12.08 23.64 0.60
CA ALA A 159 13.22 22.80 0.95
C ALA A 159 12.84 21.31 1.10
N ILE A 160 11.61 21.03 1.59
CA ILE A 160 11.07 19.67 1.70
C ILE A 160 10.61 19.18 0.33
N ALA A 161 9.89 20.03 -0.41
CA ALA A 161 9.38 19.70 -1.73
C ALA A 161 10.47 19.35 -2.75
N ASN A 162 11.61 20.03 -2.67
CA ASN A 162 12.77 19.78 -3.54
C ASN A 162 13.69 18.67 -2.99
N GLY A 163 13.35 18.05 -1.88
CA GLY A 163 14.00 16.86 -1.37
C GLY A 163 13.53 15.59 -2.06
N GLU A 164 13.96 14.47 -1.53
CA GLU A 164 13.64 13.14 -2.03
C GLU A 164 13.11 12.26 -0.90
N SER A 165 12.31 11.27 -1.25
CA SER A 165 11.82 10.26 -0.32
C SER A 165 12.05 8.87 -0.89
N ASN A 166 12.34 7.91 -0.01
CA ASN A 166 12.39 6.51 -0.36
C ASN A 166 11.59 5.67 0.65
N LEU A 167 11.05 4.55 0.18
CA LEU A 167 10.34 3.58 1.00
C LEU A 167 10.93 2.20 0.76
N LYS A 168 11.32 1.54 1.85
CA LYS A 168 11.83 0.16 1.87
C LYS A 168 11.05 -0.68 2.87
N ALA A 169 10.93 -1.96 2.59
CA ALA A 169 10.43 -2.95 3.54
C ALA A 169 11.37 -4.16 3.55
N ASN A 170 11.88 -4.53 4.71
CA ASN A 170 12.88 -5.58 4.87
C ASN A 170 14.06 -5.41 3.87
N LYS A 171 14.61 -4.20 3.77
CA LYS A 171 15.68 -3.80 2.83
C LYS A 171 15.31 -3.87 1.34
N LYS A 172 14.09 -4.32 0.98
CA LYS A 172 13.61 -4.29 -0.40
C LYS A 172 13.01 -2.92 -0.71
N ILE A 173 13.38 -2.36 -1.85
CA ILE A 173 12.90 -1.06 -2.30
C ILE A 173 11.46 -1.20 -2.80
N ILE A 174 10.55 -0.42 -2.22
CA ILE A 174 9.16 -0.26 -2.68
C ILE A 174 9.06 0.98 -3.55
N MET A 175 9.63 2.09 -3.08
CA MET A 175 9.77 3.34 -3.81
C MET A 175 11.24 3.76 -3.72
N PRO A 176 11.98 3.86 -4.86
CA PRO A 176 13.34 4.37 -4.88
C PRO A 176 13.35 5.85 -4.51
N GLU A 177 14.53 6.45 -4.46
CA GLU A 177 14.70 7.89 -4.25
C GLU A 177 13.85 8.65 -5.29
N THR A 178 12.78 9.25 -4.80
CA THR A 178 11.76 9.93 -5.62
C THR A 178 11.61 11.36 -5.13
N SER A 179 11.58 12.32 -6.03
CA SER A 179 11.42 13.73 -5.68
C SER A 179 10.11 13.97 -4.95
N ASN A 180 10.17 14.73 -3.84
CA ASN A 180 8.99 15.09 -3.06
C ASN A 180 8.03 16.02 -3.82
N ASN A 181 8.43 16.56 -4.98
CA ASN A 181 7.53 17.32 -5.84
C ASN A 181 6.31 16.48 -6.32
N PHE A 182 6.41 15.14 -6.35
CA PHE A 182 5.27 14.27 -6.64
C PHE A 182 4.12 14.38 -5.61
N PHE A 183 4.43 14.81 -4.38
CA PHE A 183 3.43 15.03 -3.34
C PHE A 183 2.79 16.43 -3.38
N LYS A 184 3.18 17.29 -4.33
CA LYS A 184 2.50 18.58 -4.56
C LYS A 184 1.18 18.37 -5.29
N THR A 185 0.26 17.66 -4.68
CA THR A 185 -1.06 17.41 -5.25
C THR A 185 -2.09 18.34 -4.63
N ALA A 186 -2.89 18.99 -5.47
CA ALA A 186 -4.09 19.67 -5.01
C ALA A 186 -5.12 18.61 -4.60
N GLY A 187 -5.72 18.77 -3.43
CA GLY A 187 -6.83 17.91 -3.02
C GLY A 187 -7.97 18.01 -4.03
N ILE A 188 -8.42 16.86 -4.52
CA ILE A 188 -9.66 16.71 -5.28
C ILE A 188 -10.62 15.85 -4.47
N ALA A 189 -11.89 15.84 -4.83
CA ALA A 189 -12.96 15.20 -4.06
C ALA A 189 -12.66 13.73 -3.65
N THR A 190 -11.78 13.04 -4.37
CA THR A 190 -11.46 11.63 -4.16
C THR A 190 -10.04 11.37 -3.66
N LEU A 191 -9.17 12.39 -3.64
CA LEU A 191 -7.76 12.24 -3.24
C LEU A 191 -7.38 13.35 -2.27
N PRO A 192 -6.79 13.03 -1.12
CA PRO A 192 -6.32 14.02 -0.17
C PRO A 192 -5.12 14.81 -0.74
N VAL A 193 -4.89 15.98 -0.16
CA VAL A 193 -3.69 16.79 -0.41
C VAL A 193 -2.45 15.97 -0.06
N GLY A 194 -1.37 16.11 -0.84
CA GLY A 194 -0.12 15.41 -0.57
C GLY A 194 -0.13 13.93 -0.88
N TYR A 195 -1.15 13.41 -1.54
CA TYR A 195 -1.28 12.00 -1.87
C TYR A 195 -0.59 11.64 -3.19
N TYR A 196 0.29 10.67 -3.15
CA TYR A 196 0.90 10.04 -4.32
C TYR A 196 0.44 8.58 -4.41
N LYS A 197 -0.24 8.23 -5.51
CA LYS A 197 -0.67 6.85 -5.79
C LYS A 197 0.51 6.06 -6.37
N LEU A 198 0.83 4.92 -5.75
CA LEU A 198 1.84 4.00 -6.29
C LEU A 198 1.31 3.31 -7.56
N ALA A 199 2.10 3.35 -8.63
CA ALA A 199 1.80 2.60 -9.86
C ALA A 199 1.86 1.08 -9.63
N ASN A 200 2.73 0.65 -8.72
CA ASN A 200 2.93 -0.74 -8.32
C ASN A 200 2.72 -0.88 -6.80
N PRO A 201 1.49 -1.11 -6.33
CA PRO A 201 1.24 -1.42 -4.93
C PRO A 201 2.11 -2.58 -4.44
N ARG A 202 2.55 -2.53 -3.18
CA ARG A 202 3.41 -3.55 -2.60
C ARG A 202 2.89 -3.99 -1.25
N LEU A 203 2.99 -5.30 -1.04
CA LEU A 203 2.57 -5.93 0.21
C LEU A 203 3.68 -5.84 1.25
N ILE A 204 3.31 -5.37 2.44
CA ILE A 204 4.12 -5.41 3.65
C ILE A 204 3.34 -6.26 4.65
N HIS A 205 3.97 -7.24 5.28
CA HIS A 205 3.32 -8.06 6.29
C HIS A 205 4.00 -7.91 7.66
N ASP A 206 3.45 -8.52 8.66
CA ASP A 206 4.01 -8.58 10.01
C ASP A 206 5.48 -9.03 10.00
N ASP A 207 6.22 -8.68 11.06
CA ASP A 207 7.67 -8.92 11.21
C ASP A 207 8.58 -8.20 10.22
N ILE A 208 8.04 -7.54 9.19
CA ILE A 208 8.82 -6.73 8.25
C ILE A 208 9.00 -5.31 8.79
N GLN A 209 10.25 -4.86 8.84
CA GLN A 209 10.57 -3.48 9.18
C GLN A 209 10.23 -2.55 8.00
N ILE A 210 9.49 -1.49 8.30
CA ILE A 210 9.15 -0.40 7.37
C ILE A 210 10.18 0.71 7.57
N GLU A 211 10.80 1.14 6.49
CA GLU A 211 11.76 2.23 6.48
C GLU A 211 11.32 3.26 5.44
N LEU A 212 10.87 4.42 5.89
CA LEU A 212 10.62 5.56 5.02
C LEU A 212 11.53 6.70 5.47
N THR A 213 12.33 7.17 4.53
CA THR A 213 13.29 8.25 4.77
C THR A 213 12.95 9.41 3.85
N VAL A 214 12.97 10.61 4.39
CA VAL A 214 12.89 11.87 3.65
C VAL A 214 14.24 12.56 3.73
N GLU A 215 14.82 12.90 2.58
CA GLU A 215 16.12 13.55 2.49
C GLU A 215 16.00 14.94 1.88
N LEU A 216 16.60 15.92 2.53
CA LEU A 216 16.57 17.32 2.14
C LEU A 216 17.93 17.74 1.57
N GLY A 217 17.94 18.40 0.44
CA GLY A 217 19.16 18.99 -0.12
C GLY A 217 19.69 20.14 0.73
N THR A 218 18.82 20.87 1.41
CA THR A 218 19.13 22.02 2.25
C THR A 218 18.19 22.13 3.43
N MET A 219 18.67 22.74 4.51
CA MET A 219 17.85 23.15 5.66
C MET A 219 17.43 24.64 5.57
N LEU A 220 17.88 25.35 4.53
CA LEU A 220 17.56 26.75 4.36
C LEU A 220 16.04 26.93 4.13
N GLY A 221 15.42 27.80 4.91
CA GLY A 221 13.97 28.06 4.84
C GLY A 221 13.13 27.09 5.66
N ILE A 222 13.71 26.08 6.32
CA ILE A 222 13.02 25.27 7.31
C ILE A 222 12.85 26.11 8.59
N LYS A 223 11.60 26.28 9.00
CA LYS A 223 11.28 26.99 10.25
C LYS A 223 11.53 26.08 11.45
N GLU A 224 11.81 26.70 12.59
CA GLU A 224 11.84 25.98 13.86
C GLU A 224 10.48 25.28 14.10
N PHE A 225 10.51 24.09 14.71
CA PHE A 225 9.35 23.26 14.94
C PHE A 225 8.59 22.79 13.68
N THR A 226 9.23 22.81 12.51
CA THR A 226 8.66 22.17 11.30
C THR A 226 8.51 20.67 11.54
N GLN A 227 7.33 20.14 11.25
CA GLN A 227 6.95 18.73 11.37
C GLN A 227 6.63 18.15 10.01
N LEU A 228 6.98 16.88 9.80
CA LEU A 228 6.55 16.08 8.66
C LEU A 228 5.50 15.07 9.10
N PHE A 229 4.44 14.97 8.33
CA PHE A 229 3.47 13.88 8.40
C PHE A 229 3.65 12.97 7.19
N VAL A 230 3.85 11.69 7.42
CA VAL A 230 3.83 10.66 6.38
C VAL A 230 2.75 9.65 6.69
N GLY A 231 2.01 9.25 5.66
CA GLY A 231 1.02 8.20 5.74
C GLY A 231 1.18 7.18 4.62
N LEU A 232 1.19 5.88 4.95
CA LEU A 232 1.11 4.77 4.00
C LEU A 232 -0.35 4.33 3.92
N HIS A 233 -0.99 4.66 2.82
CA HIS A 233 -2.41 4.36 2.57
C HIS A 233 -2.56 3.04 1.84
N GLY A 234 -3.57 2.26 2.23
CA GLY A 234 -3.87 1.02 1.53
C GLY A 234 -4.89 0.14 2.24
N THR A 235 -4.92 -1.13 1.87
CA THR A 235 -5.78 -2.14 2.49
C THR A 235 -4.97 -2.99 3.46
N ILE A 236 -5.49 -3.17 4.67
CA ILE A 236 -4.87 -3.97 5.72
C ILE A 236 -5.75 -5.16 6.09
N THR A 237 -5.12 -6.27 6.49
CA THR A 237 -5.82 -7.36 7.18
C THR A 237 -5.97 -7.02 8.65
N THR A 238 -7.17 -7.19 9.20
CA THR A 238 -7.49 -6.92 10.62
C THR A 238 -8.47 -7.96 11.14
N PRO A 239 -8.45 -8.28 12.45
CA PRO A 239 -9.43 -9.14 13.09
C PRO A 239 -10.87 -8.69 12.96
#